data_a4ec2f76f256fe88944b83e606fd97d9
#
_entry.id   a4ec2f76f256fe88944b83e606fd97d9
#
_cell.length_a   1.000
_cell.length_b   1.000
_cell.length_c   1.000
_cell.angle_alpha   90.00
_cell.angle_beta   90.00
_cell.angle_gamma   90.00
#
_symmetry.space_group_name_H-M   'P 1'
#
loop_
_entity.id
_entity.type
_entity.pdbx_description
1 polymer ?
#
loop_
_entity_poly.entity_id
_entity_poly.type
_entity_poly.pdbx_seq_one_letter_code
_entity_poly.pdbx_strand_id
1 'polypeptide(L)'
;MKALSADPQADLLPAVSANGGNVTSPGVADLELQLLLEAVYRVSGFDFREYAPATVKRRVAERVRAEGVATISGLLERVLHDENALAGFIDTLTHNAGSPFREPTFFNAFRERVLPRLRTFPHVRIWVIGSGDDAYSLAILLREAEFYHRTRIYATGAGEAALERSKAGTFPLELLDEYGQRYAEAGGAKHFSDYVEIADGRAVYKPVLREQIVFAKHNLASDSSFNAFHLVVARNVIAHFNRTLAYRAHQVIFDSLIRLGYLGVSSKENLRYTPHQRAYEEIEATERFYRRLR
;
A
#
# COMPACT_ATOMS: atom_id res chain seq x y z
N MET A 1 18.04 13.70 78.19
CA MET A 1 18.63 14.48 77.12
C MET A 1 19.36 13.50 76.25
N LYS A 2 18.69 13.08 75.16
CA LYS A 2 19.16 12.10 74.16
C LYS A 2 19.29 12.83 72.83
N ALA A 3 20.47 12.80 72.30
CA ALA A 3 20.80 13.30 70.99
C ALA A 3 20.22 12.33 69.91
N LEU A 4 19.57 12.88 68.92
CA LEU A 4 19.10 12.15 67.70
C LEU A 4 20.25 12.09 66.73
N SER A 5 20.66 10.89 66.36
CA SER A 5 21.64 10.60 65.32
C SER A 5 20.94 10.71 63.96
N ALA A 6 21.53 11.49 63.07
CA ALA A 6 21.17 11.55 61.68
C ALA A 6 21.79 10.37 60.94
N ASP A 7 20.97 9.71 60.11
CA ASP A 7 21.34 8.62 59.20
C ASP A 7 21.76 9.21 57.85
N PRO A 8 22.95 8.93 57.30
CA PRO A 8 23.31 9.33 55.96
C PRO A 8 23.24 8.15 54.98
N GLN A 9 22.07 7.88 54.45
CA GLN A 9 21.94 7.10 53.20
C GLN A 9 21.25 7.95 52.16
N ALA A 10 22.03 8.86 51.56
CA ALA A 10 21.67 9.52 50.33
C ALA A 10 22.28 8.76 49.16
N ASP A 11 21.42 8.14 48.38
CA ASP A 11 21.45 7.94 46.95
C ASP A 11 22.80 7.88 46.23
N LEU A 12 23.19 6.67 45.93
CA LEU A 12 24.09 6.39 44.81
C LEU A 12 23.22 5.94 43.61
N LEU A 13 22.98 6.89 42.72
CA LEU A 13 22.59 6.56 41.34
C LEU A 13 23.76 5.76 40.73
N PRO A 14 23.48 4.60 40.08
CA PRO A 14 24.54 3.86 39.41
C PRO A 14 25.08 4.66 38.23
N ALA A 15 26.42 4.81 38.22
CA ALA A 15 27.13 5.43 37.12
C ALA A 15 26.78 4.73 35.80
N VAL A 16 26.34 5.52 34.83
CA VAL A 16 26.14 5.08 33.46
C VAL A 16 27.50 4.73 32.87
N SER A 17 27.76 3.44 32.73
CA SER A 17 28.91 2.92 32.01
C SER A 17 28.76 3.23 30.53
N ALA A 18 29.63 4.09 30.02
CA ALA A 18 29.77 4.38 28.59
C ALA A 18 30.46 3.18 27.88
N ASN A 19 29.69 2.15 27.58
CA ASN A 19 30.10 1.14 26.62
C ASN A 19 28.98 0.97 25.60
N GLY A 20 29.25 1.38 24.36
CA GLY A 20 28.35 1.36 23.22
C GLY A 20 27.95 -0.04 22.78
N GLY A 21 26.95 -0.59 23.42
CA GLY A 21 26.19 -1.75 22.99
C GLY A 21 24.73 -1.43 23.15
N ASN A 22 24.02 -1.35 22.04
CA ASN A 22 22.59 -1.03 21.98
C ASN A 22 21.79 -2.18 22.61
N VAL A 23 21.59 -2.17 23.92
CA VAL A 23 20.75 -3.13 24.66
C VAL A 23 19.38 -2.49 24.89
N THR A 24 18.59 -2.40 23.84
CA THR A 24 17.16 -2.17 24.01
C THR A 24 16.53 -3.47 24.49
N SER A 25 16.09 -3.51 25.75
CA SER A 25 15.22 -4.59 26.24
C SER A 25 14.00 -4.66 25.31
N PRO A 26 13.49 -5.86 24.96
CA PRO A 26 12.35 -6.00 24.07
C PRO A 26 11.15 -5.11 24.41
N GLY A 27 10.92 -4.83 25.70
CA GLY A 27 9.85 -3.94 26.14
C GLY A 27 10.08 -2.45 25.84
N VAL A 28 11.34 -1.99 25.79
CA VAL A 28 11.66 -0.58 25.47
C VAL A 28 11.42 -0.31 23.99
N ALA A 29 11.87 -1.19 23.12
CA ALA A 29 11.65 -1.03 21.67
C ALA A 29 10.16 -1.03 21.30
N ASP A 30 9.34 -1.83 21.98
CA ASP A 30 7.90 -1.84 21.76
C ASP A 30 7.24 -0.55 22.26
N LEU A 31 7.68 0.00 23.38
CA LEU A 31 7.22 1.29 23.89
C LEU A 31 7.62 2.43 22.94
N GLU A 32 8.87 2.48 22.49
CA GLU A 32 9.35 3.48 21.53
C GLU A 32 8.53 3.44 20.24
N LEU A 33 8.20 2.22 19.75
CA LEU A 33 7.36 2.03 18.58
C LEU A 33 5.96 2.60 18.79
N GLN A 34 5.32 2.31 19.92
CA GLN A 34 4.00 2.85 20.26
C GLN A 34 4.01 4.38 20.30
N LEU A 35 5.02 4.98 20.94
CA LEU A 35 5.18 6.43 21.01
C LEU A 35 5.39 7.06 19.64
N LEU A 36 6.19 6.43 18.77
CA LEU A 36 6.42 6.87 17.39
C LEU A 36 5.11 6.86 16.60
N LEU A 37 4.35 5.77 16.65
CA LEU A 37 3.09 5.66 15.89
C LEU A 37 2.02 6.64 16.39
N GLU A 38 1.94 6.84 17.71
CA GLU A 38 1.04 7.84 18.31
C GLU A 38 1.41 9.26 17.90
N ALA A 39 2.70 9.59 17.90
CA ALA A 39 3.19 10.90 17.49
C ALA A 39 2.87 11.17 16.01
N VAL A 40 3.16 10.21 15.13
CA VAL A 40 2.85 10.30 13.70
C VAL A 40 1.35 10.52 13.47
N TYR A 41 0.50 9.77 14.18
CA TYR A 41 -0.95 9.97 14.08
C TYR A 41 -1.37 11.38 14.47
N ARG A 42 -0.86 11.91 15.57
CA ARG A 42 -1.21 13.26 16.06
C ARG A 42 -0.75 14.39 15.14
N VAL A 43 0.43 14.24 14.54
CA VAL A 43 1.02 15.28 13.69
C VAL A 43 0.47 15.22 12.26
N SER A 44 0.28 14.02 11.71
CA SER A 44 -0.04 13.85 10.28
C SER A 44 -1.47 13.35 10.01
N GLY A 45 -2.17 12.84 11.02
CA GLY A 45 -3.45 12.16 10.85
C GLY A 45 -3.36 10.74 10.28
N PHE A 46 -2.17 10.26 9.93
CA PHE A 46 -1.97 8.89 9.45
C PHE A 46 -1.95 7.89 10.60
N ASP A 47 -2.93 6.99 10.63
CA ASP A 47 -3.04 5.97 11.67
C ASP A 47 -2.43 4.63 11.24
N PHE A 48 -1.25 4.33 11.75
CA PHE A 48 -0.55 3.06 11.54
C PHE A 48 -0.61 2.11 12.75
N ARG A 49 -1.30 2.52 13.83
CA ARG A 49 -1.37 1.74 15.09
C ARG A 49 -2.14 0.43 14.89
N GLU A 50 -3.04 0.42 13.91
CA GLU A 50 -3.86 -0.73 13.53
C GLU A 50 -3.26 -1.56 12.37
N TYR A 51 -2.00 -1.29 12.00
CA TYR A 51 -1.27 -2.12 11.03
C TYR A 51 -0.73 -3.39 11.72
N ALA A 52 -0.49 -4.44 10.91
CA ALA A 52 0.08 -5.68 11.43
C ALA A 52 1.45 -5.44 12.09
N PRO A 53 1.64 -5.80 13.37
CA PRO A 53 2.84 -5.44 14.14
C PRO A 53 4.15 -5.87 13.48
N ALA A 54 4.19 -7.06 12.88
CA ALA A 54 5.38 -7.56 12.17
C ALA A 54 5.75 -6.67 10.98
N THR A 55 4.76 -6.18 10.23
CA THR A 55 4.97 -5.28 9.09
C THR A 55 5.51 -3.94 9.57
N VAL A 56 4.89 -3.37 10.61
CA VAL A 56 5.31 -2.07 11.16
C VAL A 56 6.74 -2.16 11.70
N LYS A 57 7.04 -3.16 12.54
CA LYS A 57 8.39 -3.36 13.10
C LYS A 57 9.46 -3.44 12.02
N ARG A 58 9.23 -4.22 10.96
CA ARG A 58 10.16 -4.36 9.85
C ARG A 58 10.38 -3.02 9.13
N ARG A 59 9.31 -2.31 8.77
CA ARG A 59 9.38 -1.02 8.03
C ARG A 59 9.99 0.09 8.88
N VAL A 60 9.70 0.13 10.18
CA VAL A 60 10.34 1.08 11.11
C VAL A 60 11.84 0.80 11.21
N ALA A 61 12.25 -0.47 11.31
CA ALA A 61 13.67 -0.82 11.31
C ALA A 61 14.38 -0.46 10.01
N GLU A 62 13.71 -0.56 8.86
CA GLU A 62 14.21 -0.09 7.56
C GLU A 62 14.40 1.44 7.59
N ARG A 63 13.43 2.18 8.14
CA ARG A 63 13.50 3.64 8.21
C ARG A 63 14.55 4.13 9.21
N VAL A 64 14.69 3.51 10.37
CA VAL A 64 15.78 3.80 11.33
C VAL A 64 17.15 3.73 10.65
N ARG A 65 17.38 2.68 9.86
CA ARG A 65 18.61 2.52 9.08
C ARG A 65 18.79 3.59 8.00
N ALA A 66 17.72 3.88 7.26
CA ALA A 66 17.75 4.88 6.19
C ALA A 66 18.01 6.29 6.70
N GLU A 67 17.52 6.63 7.90
CA GLU A 67 17.77 7.91 8.56
C GLU A 67 19.12 7.97 9.28
N GLY A 68 19.85 6.86 9.40
CA GLY A 68 21.14 6.80 10.08
C GLY A 68 21.05 7.04 11.59
N VAL A 69 19.89 6.79 12.21
CA VAL A 69 19.70 6.93 13.66
C VAL A 69 19.87 5.58 14.36
N ALA A 70 20.24 5.60 15.64
CA ALA A 70 20.56 4.39 16.39
C ALA A 70 19.32 3.71 17.00
N THR A 71 18.25 4.45 17.26
CA THR A 71 17.07 4.00 18.00
C THR A 71 15.77 4.47 17.37
N ILE A 72 14.66 3.85 17.76
CA ILE A 72 13.32 4.31 17.36
C ILE A 72 13.02 5.69 17.96
N SER A 73 13.53 5.99 19.17
CA SER A 73 13.43 7.33 19.77
C SER A 73 14.18 8.39 18.96
N GLY A 74 15.35 8.06 18.40
CA GLY A 74 16.03 8.95 17.47
C GLY A 74 15.25 9.20 16.17
N LEU A 75 14.54 8.18 15.67
CA LEU A 75 13.63 8.34 14.55
C LEU A 75 12.41 9.19 14.94
N LEU A 76 11.85 9.01 16.13
CA LEU A 76 10.75 9.81 16.67
C LEU A 76 11.10 11.30 16.71
N GLU A 77 12.29 11.64 17.24
CA GLU A 77 12.80 13.01 17.26
C GLU A 77 12.82 13.61 15.83
N ARG A 78 13.42 12.88 14.87
CA ARG A 78 13.49 13.35 13.48
C ARG A 78 12.10 13.54 12.86
N VAL A 79 11.22 12.59 13.03
CA VAL A 79 9.85 12.64 12.48
C VAL A 79 9.04 13.81 13.05
N LEU A 80 9.29 14.23 14.30
CA LEU A 80 8.62 15.36 14.92
C LEU A 80 9.16 16.73 14.49
N HIS A 81 10.43 16.81 14.08
CA HIS A 81 11.11 18.08 13.82
C HIS A 81 11.56 18.28 12.37
N ASP A 82 11.41 17.28 11.50
CA ASP A 82 11.76 17.34 10.07
C ASP A 82 10.61 16.79 9.21
N GLU A 83 9.98 17.68 8.45
CA GLU A 83 8.86 17.34 7.56
C GLU A 83 9.24 16.30 6.51
N ASN A 84 10.50 16.31 6.02
CA ASN A 84 10.97 15.32 5.05
C ASN A 84 11.13 13.93 5.71
N ALA A 85 11.58 13.87 6.96
CA ALA A 85 11.65 12.63 7.72
C ALA A 85 10.24 12.06 7.98
N LEU A 86 9.28 12.91 8.34
CA LEU A 86 7.88 12.53 8.50
C LEU A 86 7.28 12.00 7.19
N ALA A 87 7.44 12.74 6.09
CA ALA A 87 6.95 12.34 4.77
C ALA A 87 7.57 11.00 4.33
N GLY A 88 8.89 10.84 4.51
CA GLY A 88 9.58 9.61 4.21
C GLY A 88 9.18 8.43 5.12
N PHE A 89 8.83 8.69 6.38
CA PHE A 89 8.27 7.67 7.28
C PHE A 89 6.90 7.19 6.79
N ILE A 90 6.00 8.13 6.49
CA ILE A 90 4.68 7.83 5.94
C ILE A 90 4.83 7.03 4.63
N ASP A 91 5.70 7.47 3.74
CA ASP A 91 5.97 6.77 2.49
C ASP A 91 6.46 5.33 2.73
N THR A 92 7.39 5.13 3.66
CA THR A 92 7.88 3.79 4.02
C THR A 92 6.76 2.88 4.54
N LEU A 93 5.82 3.39 5.33
CA LEU A 93 4.72 2.59 5.88
C LEU A 93 3.57 2.38 4.88
N THR A 94 3.35 3.29 3.95
CA THR A 94 2.31 3.18 2.94
C THR A 94 2.79 2.54 1.64
N HIS A 95 4.12 2.45 1.46
CA HIS A 95 4.70 1.92 0.23
C HIS A 95 4.35 0.45 0.03
N ASN A 96 3.61 0.16 -1.01
CA ASN A 96 3.53 -1.16 -1.59
C ASN A 96 4.53 -1.20 -2.76
N ALA A 97 5.58 -2.00 -2.62
CA ALA A 97 6.49 -2.25 -3.73
C ALA A 97 5.69 -2.90 -4.87
N GLY A 98 5.13 -2.07 -5.71
CA GLY A 98 4.43 -2.45 -6.92
C GLY A 98 5.44 -2.80 -8.00
N SER A 99 5.01 -3.59 -8.95
CA SER A 99 5.66 -3.74 -10.24
C SER A 99 4.57 -4.10 -11.25
N PRO A 100 4.70 -3.65 -12.50
CA PRO A 100 3.70 -3.95 -13.51
C PRO A 100 3.59 -5.46 -13.70
N PHE A 101 2.38 -5.91 -13.94
CA PHE A 101 2.04 -7.31 -14.15
C PHE A 101 2.53 -8.27 -13.06
N ARG A 102 2.71 -7.79 -11.82
CA ARG A 102 3.03 -8.64 -10.67
C ARG A 102 1.93 -9.68 -10.48
N GLU A 103 2.30 -10.97 -10.31
CA GLU A 103 1.38 -12.10 -10.35
C GLU A 103 0.62 -12.12 -11.70
N PRO A 104 1.28 -12.51 -12.81
CA PRO A 104 0.72 -12.43 -14.16
C PRO A 104 -0.60 -13.16 -14.34
N THR A 105 -0.77 -14.26 -13.61
CA THR A 105 -2.00 -15.07 -13.57
C THR A 105 -3.24 -14.29 -13.14
N PHE A 106 -3.09 -13.29 -12.26
CA PHE A 106 -4.18 -12.36 -11.90
C PHE A 106 -4.70 -11.60 -13.13
N PHE A 107 -3.81 -11.12 -13.98
CA PHE A 107 -4.17 -10.38 -15.18
C PHE A 107 -4.77 -11.28 -16.26
N ASN A 108 -4.34 -12.55 -16.34
CA ASN A 108 -4.98 -13.57 -17.18
C ASN A 108 -6.42 -13.81 -16.73
N ALA A 109 -6.64 -14.03 -15.43
CA ALA A 109 -7.97 -14.20 -14.85
C ALA A 109 -8.84 -12.95 -15.05
N PHE A 110 -8.28 -11.75 -14.94
CA PHE A 110 -8.97 -10.50 -15.27
C PHE A 110 -9.46 -10.50 -16.73
N ARG A 111 -8.59 -10.83 -17.70
CA ARG A 111 -8.93 -10.87 -19.13
C ARG A 111 -10.03 -11.88 -19.44
N GLU A 112 -9.95 -13.06 -18.84
CA GLU A 112 -10.85 -14.18 -19.15
C GLU A 112 -12.20 -14.10 -18.44
N ARG A 113 -12.19 -13.66 -17.16
CA ARG A 113 -13.36 -13.76 -16.28
C ARG A 113 -14.06 -12.43 -16.03
N VAL A 114 -13.31 -11.35 -15.91
CA VAL A 114 -13.83 -10.04 -15.47
C VAL A 114 -14.07 -9.11 -16.66
N LEU A 115 -13.09 -8.94 -17.52
CA LEU A 115 -13.16 -8.01 -18.65
C LEU A 115 -14.35 -8.25 -19.60
N PRO A 116 -14.71 -9.50 -19.98
CA PRO A 116 -15.90 -9.73 -20.84
C PRO A 116 -17.19 -9.21 -20.20
N ARG A 117 -17.28 -9.26 -18.87
CA ARG A 117 -18.45 -8.75 -18.12
C ARG A 117 -18.41 -7.22 -18.02
N LEU A 118 -17.23 -6.62 -17.78
CA LEU A 118 -17.10 -5.16 -17.77
C LEU A 118 -17.48 -4.54 -19.11
N ARG A 119 -17.20 -5.21 -20.22
CA ARG A 119 -17.56 -4.75 -21.57
C ARG A 119 -19.08 -4.64 -21.82
N THR A 120 -19.91 -5.25 -21.00
CA THR A 120 -21.38 -5.09 -21.08
C THR A 120 -21.87 -3.74 -20.58
N PHE A 121 -21.04 -3.00 -19.82
CA PHE A 121 -21.38 -1.66 -19.34
C PHE A 121 -20.96 -0.59 -20.37
N PRO A 122 -21.75 0.48 -20.56
CA PRO A 122 -21.41 1.57 -21.47
C PRO A 122 -20.15 2.32 -21.03
N HIS A 123 -19.98 2.54 -19.73
CA HIS A 123 -18.82 3.15 -19.11
C HIS A 123 -18.46 2.40 -17.83
N VAL A 124 -17.15 2.26 -17.58
CA VAL A 124 -16.62 1.54 -16.43
C VAL A 124 -15.74 2.44 -15.58
N ARG A 125 -15.91 2.35 -14.26
CA ARG A 125 -15.00 2.93 -13.26
C ARG A 125 -14.29 1.81 -12.54
N ILE A 126 -12.97 1.90 -12.52
CA ILE A 126 -12.09 0.95 -11.82
C ILE A 126 -11.39 1.71 -10.70
N TRP A 127 -11.33 1.15 -9.52
CA TRP A 127 -10.55 1.67 -8.41
C TRP A 127 -9.37 0.75 -8.15
N VAL A 128 -8.16 1.28 -8.24
CA VAL A 128 -6.90 0.60 -7.91
C VAL A 128 -6.36 1.21 -6.63
N ILE A 129 -6.19 0.40 -5.60
CA ILE A 129 -5.78 0.85 -4.28
C ILE A 129 -4.32 0.48 -4.05
N GLY A 130 -3.50 1.47 -3.72
CA GLY A 130 -2.14 1.29 -3.21
C GLY A 130 -1.04 1.05 -4.24
N SER A 131 -1.34 0.78 -5.52
CA SER A 131 -0.32 0.55 -6.55
C SER A 131 -0.65 1.25 -7.87
N GLY A 132 0.20 2.19 -8.26
CA GLY A 132 0.14 2.80 -9.60
C GLY A 132 0.45 1.80 -10.71
N ASP A 133 1.30 0.81 -10.46
CA ASP A 133 1.71 -0.19 -11.45
C ASP A 133 0.55 -1.07 -11.91
N ASP A 134 -0.34 -1.46 -10.99
CA ASP A 134 -1.56 -2.18 -11.35
C ASP A 134 -2.49 -1.34 -12.23
N ALA A 135 -2.52 -0.01 -12.03
CA ALA A 135 -3.31 0.89 -12.88
C ALA A 135 -2.77 0.94 -14.32
N TYR A 136 -1.44 1.01 -14.49
CA TYR A 136 -0.82 0.93 -15.82
C TYR A 136 -1.00 -0.44 -16.45
N SER A 137 -0.84 -1.52 -15.70
CA SER A 137 -1.10 -2.87 -16.20
C SER A 137 -2.52 -3.04 -16.72
N LEU A 138 -3.53 -2.57 -15.97
CA LEU A 138 -4.91 -2.57 -16.42
C LEU A 138 -5.15 -1.64 -17.62
N ALA A 139 -4.52 -0.46 -17.65
CA ALA A 139 -4.61 0.45 -18.78
C ALA A 139 -4.13 -0.20 -20.09
N ILE A 140 -2.99 -0.93 -20.02
CA ILE A 140 -2.46 -1.68 -21.17
C ILE A 140 -3.47 -2.74 -21.64
N LEU A 141 -3.96 -3.59 -20.74
CA LEU A 141 -4.91 -4.65 -21.09
C LEU A 141 -6.24 -4.11 -21.66
N LEU A 142 -6.73 -3.00 -21.09
CA LEU A 142 -7.95 -2.35 -21.56
C LEU A 142 -7.76 -1.71 -22.94
N ARG A 143 -6.56 -1.20 -23.26
CA ARG A 143 -6.24 -0.71 -24.61
C ARG A 143 -6.17 -1.84 -25.62
N GLU A 144 -5.52 -2.95 -25.28
CA GLU A 144 -5.49 -4.14 -26.13
C GLU A 144 -6.89 -4.67 -26.44
N ALA A 145 -7.80 -4.57 -25.46
CA ALA A 145 -9.19 -4.95 -25.61
C ALA A 145 -10.08 -3.88 -26.28
N GLU A 146 -9.52 -2.77 -26.75
CA GLU A 146 -10.23 -1.62 -27.33
C GLU A 146 -11.34 -1.05 -26.42
N PHE A 147 -11.14 -1.17 -25.10
CA PHE A 147 -12.13 -0.77 -24.08
C PHE A 147 -11.65 0.39 -23.18
N TYR A 148 -10.41 0.85 -23.34
CA TYR A 148 -9.80 1.87 -22.49
C TYR A 148 -10.54 3.21 -22.54
N HIS A 149 -10.99 3.64 -23.71
CA HIS A 149 -11.73 4.89 -23.92
C HIS A 149 -13.08 4.96 -23.18
N ARG A 150 -13.62 3.81 -22.77
CA ARG A 150 -14.86 3.68 -21.99
C ARG A 150 -14.61 3.42 -20.51
N THR A 151 -13.36 3.49 -20.09
CA THR A 151 -12.95 3.17 -18.72
C THR A 151 -12.27 4.36 -18.07
N ARG A 152 -12.61 4.64 -16.81
CA ARG A 152 -11.87 5.57 -15.96
C ARG A 152 -11.26 4.79 -14.81
N ILE A 153 -9.95 4.86 -14.66
CA ILE A 153 -9.18 4.22 -13.57
C ILE A 153 -8.87 5.27 -12.52
N TYR A 154 -9.20 4.99 -11.28
CA TYR A 154 -8.83 5.79 -10.11
C TYR A 154 -7.73 5.04 -9.37
N ALA A 155 -6.50 5.51 -9.46
CA ALA A 155 -5.35 4.97 -8.75
C ALA A 155 -5.14 5.79 -7.48
N THR A 156 -5.33 5.18 -6.32
CA THR A 156 -5.26 5.89 -5.06
C THR A 156 -4.20 5.32 -4.12
N GLY A 157 -3.61 6.20 -3.34
CA GLY A 157 -2.63 5.86 -2.31
C GLY A 157 -2.68 6.85 -1.16
N ALA A 158 -2.24 6.43 0.01
CA ALA A 158 -2.20 7.29 1.20
C ALA A 158 -1.00 8.25 1.17
N GLY A 159 0.19 7.77 0.72
CA GLY A 159 1.42 8.56 0.67
C GLY A 159 1.51 9.43 -0.58
N GLU A 160 1.82 10.72 -0.41
CA GLU A 160 1.92 11.68 -1.50
C GLU A 160 3.12 11.38 -2.42
N ALA A 161 4.28 11.07 -1.85
CA ALA A 161 5.48 10.74 -2.62
C ALA A 161 5.29 9.48 -3.48
N ALA A 162 4.60 8.45 -2.96
CA ALA A 162 4.26 7.25 -3.73
C ALA A 162 3.29 7.57 -4.87
N LEU A 163 2.33 8.47 -4.61
CA LEU A 163 1.37 8.92 -5.62
C LEU A 163 2.04 9.68 -6.75
N GLU A 164 2.95 10.62 -6.45
CA GLU A 164 3.71 11.38 -7.46
C GLU A 164 4.64 10.46 -8.27
N ARG A 165 5.30 9.47 -7.65
CA ARG A 165 6.06 8.45 -8.39
C ARG A 165 5.16 7.65 -9.35
N SER A 166 3.99 7.23 -8.88
CA SER A 166 3.01 6.53 -9.72
C SER A 166 2.54 7.40 -10.87
N LYS A 167 2.28 8.67 -10.62
CA LYS A 167 1.86 9.65 -11.64
C LYS A 167 2.98 9.95 -12.64
N ALA A 168 4.23 10.02 -12.20
CA ALA A 168 5.39 10.13 -13.09
C ALA A 168 5.48 8.94 -14.05
N GLY A 169 5.11 7.74 -13.58
CA GLY A 169 5.06 6.53 -14.38
C GLY A 169 6.44 6.11 -14.90
N THR A 170 7.47 6.32 -14.10
CA THR A 170 8.87 6.02 -14.46
C THR A 170 9.40 4.84 -13.66
N PHE A 171 10.25 4.04 -14.28
CA PHE A 171 10.96 2.95 -13.62
C PHE A 171 12.38 2.79 -14.17
N PRO A 172 13.28 2.11 -13.44
CA PRO A 172 14.65 1.83 -13.91
C PRO A 172 14.64 1.06 -15.23
N LEU A 173 15.48 1.47 -16.17
CA LEU A 173 15.55 0.86 -17.50
C LEU A 173 15.95 -0.62 -17.45
N GLU A 174 16.78 -1.00 -16.49
CA GLU A 174 17.21 -2.38 -16.24
C GLU A 174 16.08 -3.35 -15.90
N LEU A 175 14.91 -2.83 -15.50
CA LEU A 175 13.71 -3.63 -15.22
C LEU A 175 12.81 -3.85 -16.44
N LEU A 176 13.15 -3.27 -17.60
CA LEU A 176 12.30 -3.31 -18.79
C LEU A 176 12.08 -4.76 -19.28
N ASP A 177 13.14 -5.56 -19.31
CA ASP A 177 13.08 -6.96 -19.75
C ASP A 177 12.27 -7.82 -18.77
N GLU A 178 12.48 -7.65 -17.46
CA GLU A 178 11.72 -8.36 -16.43
C GLU A 178 10.22 -8.03 -16.52
N TYR A 179 9.87 -6.77 -16.72
CA TYR A 179 8.47 -6.34 -16.85
C TYR A 179 7.88 -6.81 -18.18
N GLY A 180 8.68 -6.86 -19.24
CA GLY A 180 8.33 -7.45 -20.53
C GLY A 180 7.98 -8.93 -20.43
N GLN A 181 8.78 -9.70 -19.68
CA GLN A 181 8.50 -11.11 -19.42
C GLN A 181 7.18 -11.28 -18.65
N ARG A 182 6.97 -10.53 -17.57
CA ARG A 182 5.72 -10.61 -16.79
C ARG A 182 4.51 -10.23 -17.61
N TYR A 183 4.63 -9.23 -18.48
CA TYR A 183 3.56 -8.84 -19.41
C TYR A 183 3.24 -9.97 -20.40
N ALA A 184 4.26 -10.65 -20.95
CA ALA A 184 4.05 -11.79 -21.83
C ALA A 184 3.37 -12.97 -21.08
N GLU A 185 3.81 -13.26 -19.85
CA GLU A 185 3.18 -14.26 -18.97
C GLU A 185 1.72 -13.91 -18.63
N ALA A 186 1.39 -12.61 -18.56
CA ALA A 186 0.02 -12.11 -18.40
C ALA A 186 -0.80 -12.15 -19.71
N GLY A 187 -0.30 -12.82 -20.75
CA GLY A 187 -0.97 -12.97 -22.03
C GLY A 187 -0.97 -11.67 -22.85
N GLY A 188 0.04 -10.82 -22.71
CA GLY A 188 0.19 -9.60 -23.50
C GLY A 188 0.19 -9.87 -25.00
N ALA A 189 -0.53 -9.06 -25.77
CA ALA A 189 -0.72 -9.25 -27.22
C ALA A 189 0.39 -8.64 -28.07
N LYS A 190 1.26 -7.80 -27.49
CA LYS A 190 2.33 -7.03 -28.17
C LYS A 190 3.66 -7.17 -27.44
N HIS A 191 4.58 -6.25 -27.66
CA HIS A 191 5.77 -6.09 -26.83
C HIS A 191 5.51 -5.05 -25.75
N PHE A 192 6.01 -5.28 -24.52
CA PHE A 192 5.84 -4.31 -23.42
C PHE A 192 6.50 -2.97 -23.74
N SER A 193 7.61 -3.00 -24.49
CA SER A 193 8.29 -1.82 -25.01
C SER A 193 7.41 -0.91 -25.88
N ASP A 194 6.32 -1.43 -26.45
CA ASP A 194 5.37 -0.63 -27.22
C ASP A 194 4.60 0.38 -26.35
N TYR A 195 4.60 0.18 -25.04
CA TYR A 195 3.89 0.99 -24.05
C TYR A 195 4.78 1.93 -23.25
N VAL A 196 6.09 1.92 -23.52
CA VAL A 196 7.07 2.76 -22.81
C VAL A 196 7.90 3.58 -23.80
N GLU A 197 8.51 4.63 -23.31
CA GLU A 197 9.53 5.45 -23.97
C GLU A 197 10.74 5.51 -23.05
N ILE A 198 11.93 5.76 -23.63
CA ILE A 198 13.14 5.97 -22.85
C ILE A 198 13.40 7.47 -22.80
N ALA A 199 13.42 8.02 -21.60
CA ALA A 199 13.72 9.42 -21.32
C ALA A 199 14.67 9.51 -20.13
N ASP A 200 15.71 10.31 -20.23
CA ASP A 200 16.70 10.56 -19.16
C ASP A 200 17.29 9.27 -18.52
N GLY A 201 17.53 8.25 -19.35
CA GLY A 201 18.05 6.97 -18.87
C GLY A 201 17.06 6.11 -18.08
N ARG A 202 15.79 6.43 -18.09
CA ARG A 202 14.70 5.70 -17.44
C ARG A 202 13.65 5.26 -18.46
N ALA A 203 12.95 4.21 -18.17
CA ALA A 203 11.73 3.85 -18.89
C ALA A 203 10.55 4.66 -18.33
N VAL A 204 9.69 5.17 -19.20
CA VAL A 204 8.53 6.01 -18.88
C VAL A 204 7.32 5.46 -19.62
N TYR A 205 6.19 5.25 -18.96
CA TYR A 205 4.95 4.89 -19.64
C TYR A 205 4.49 5.99 -20.59
N LYS A 206 4.12 5.60 -21.82
CA LYS A 206 3.60 6.54 -22.82
C LYS A 206 2.42 7.35 -22.28
N PRO A 207 2.34 8.65 -22.60
CA PRO A 207 1.29 9.55 -22.11
C PRO A 207 -0.13 9.01 -22.33
N VAL A 208 -0.36 8.33 -23.44
CA VAL A 208 -1.65 7.74 -23.81
C VAL A 208 -2.20 6.74 -22.78
N LEU A 209 -1.34 6.13 -21.95
CA LEU A 209 -1.78 5.23 -20.87
C LEU A 209 -2.32 6.00 -19.66
N ARG A 210 -1.97 7.28 -19.51
CA ARG A 210 -2.38 8.14 -18.39
C ARG A 210 -3.70 8.87 -18.62
N GLU A 211 -4.17 8.96 -19.86
CA GLU A 211 -5.36 9.75 -20.25
C GLU A 211 -6.62 9.39 -19.44
N GLN A 212 -6.78 8.12 -19.09
CA GLN A 212 -7.93 7.64 -18.33
C GLN A 212 -7.60 7.28 -16.88
N ILE A 213 -6.38 7.57 -16.39
CA ILE A 213 -5.99 7.33 -15.00
C ILE A 213 -6.08 8.64 -14.22
N VAL A 214 -6.83 8.62 -13.13
CA VAL A 214 -6.89 9.69 -12.12
C VAL A 214 -6.08 9.24 -10.92
N PHE A 215 -4.99 9.92 -10.63
CA PHE A 215 -4.22 9.71 -9.42
C PHE A 215 -4.74 10.61 -8.31
N ALA A 216 -5.13 10.05 -7.18
CA ALA A 216 -5.72 10.79 -6.07
C ALA A 216 -5.29 10.23 -4.71
N LYS A 217 -5.13 11.14 -3.73
CA LYS A 217 -4.90 10.75 -2.35
C LYS A 217 -6.17 10.15 -1.77
N HIS A 218 -6.07 8.96 -1.21
CA HIS A 218 -7.13 8.29 -0.46
C HIS A 218 -6.49 7.29 0.50
N ASN A 219 -6.84 7.40 1.76
CA ASN A 219 -6.37 6.51 2.79
C ASN A 219 -7.48 5.52 3.18
N LEU A 220 -7.36 4.28 2.75
CA LEU A 220 -8.34 3.22 3.03
C LEU A 220 -8.56 2.99 4.54
N ALA A 221 -7.59 3.37 5.36
CA ALA A 221 -7.68 3.24 6.82
C ALA A 221 -8.61 4.29 7.47
N SER A 222 -8.67 5.51 6.91
CA SER A 222 -9.40 6.64 7.51
C SER A 222 -10.60 7.11 6.69
N ASP A 223 -10.49 7.06 5.36
CA ASP A 223 -11.46 7.67 4.47
C ASP A 223 -12.67 6.76 4.20
N SER A 224 -13.73 7.36 3.70
CA SER A 224 -14.94 6.66 3.30
C SER A 224 -14.99 6.42 1.79
N SER A 225 -15.98 5.65 1.33
CA SER A 225 -16.29 5.51 -0.09
C SER A 225 -16.52 6.86 -0.75
N PHE A 226 -15.94 7.08 -1.95
CA PHE A 226 -16.02 8.35 -2.67
C PHE A 226 -16.65 8.23 -4.07
N ASN A 227 -16.91 7.01 -4.52
CA ASN A 227 -17.53 6.74 -5.81
C ASN A 227 -18.14 5.33 -5.84
N ALA A 228 -18.88 5.01 -6.91
CA ALA A 228 -19.37 3.67 -7.19
C ALA A 228 -18.57 3.02 -8.33
N PHE A 229 -17.94 1.89 -8.06
CA PHE A 229 -16.99 1.23 -8.96
C PHE A 229 -17.51 -0.10 -9.49
N HIS A 230 -17.18 -0.40 -10.75
CA HIS A 230 -17.47 -1.67 -11.41
C HIS A 230 -16.41 -2.74 -11.08
N LEU A 231 -15.19 -2.30 -10.80
CA LEU A 231 -14.09 -3.13 -10.33
C LEU A 231 -13.30 -2.36 -9.27
N VAL A 232 -12.99 -3.02 -8.17
CA VAL A 232 -11.98 -2.58 -7.18
C VAL A 232 -10.85 -3.59 -7.20
N VAL A 233 -9.61 -3.10 -7.31
CA VAL A 233 -8.39 -3.89 -7.22
C VAL A 233 -7.63 -3.44 -5.97
N ALA A 234 -7.53 -4.31 -4.98
CA ALA A 234 -6.90 -4.05 -3.68
C ALA A 234 -5.88 -5.15 -3.37
N ARG A 235 -4.79 -5.20 -4.15
CA ARG A 235 -3.79 -6.25 -4.05
C ARG A 235 -2.67 -5.90 -3.09
N ASN A 236 -2.38 -6.79 -2.15
CA ASN A 236 -1.32 -6.63 -1.14
C ASN A 236 -1.46 -5.35 -0.29
N VAL A 237 -2.68 -4.86 -0.08
CA VAL A 237 -2.98 -3.69 0.74
C VAL A 237 -3.49 -4.12 2.10
N ILE A 238 -4.55 -4.93 2.10
CA ILE A 238 -5.27 -5.34 3.32
C ILE A 238 -4.43 -6.31 4.15
N ALA A 239 -3.55 -7.09 3.52
CA ALA A 239 -2.63 -8.00 4.21
C ALA A 239 -1.72 -7.31 5.25
N HIS A 240 -1.55 -6.00 5.17
CA HIS A 240 -0.76 -5.21 6.11
C HIS A 240 -1.56 -4.66 7.29
N PHE A 241 -2.88 -4.85 7.29
CA PHE A 241 -3.78 -4.35 8.32
C PHE A 241 -3.98 -5.41 9.41
N ASN A 242 -4.25 -4.97 10.64
CA ASN A 242 -4.76 -5.86 11.65
C ASN A 242 -6.24 -6.19 11.35
N ARG A 243 -6.84 -7.04 12.18
CA ARG A 243 -8.21 -7.52 11.95
C ARG A 243 -9.25 -6.38 11.94
N THR A 244 -9.12 -5.40 12.82
CA THR A 244 -10.05 -4.28 12.95
C THR A 244 -10.01 -3.39 11.71
N LEU A 245 -8.80 -3.01 11.29
CA LEU A 245 -8.60 -2.17 10.12
C LEU A 245 -8.96 -2.91 8.82
N ALA A 246 -8.62 -4.20 8.71
CA ALA A 246 -9.02 -5.03 7.58
C ALA A 246 -10.55 -5.10 7.43
N TYR A 247 -11.26 -5.24 8.57
CA TYR A 247 -12.72 -5.24 8.59
C TYR A 247 -13.29 -3.91 8.04
N ARG A 248 -12.77 -2.77 8.50
CA ARG A 248 -13.15 -1.45 8.01
C ARG A 248 -12.82 -1.27 6.52
N ALA A 249 -11.64 -1.66 6.10
CA ALA A 249 -11.23 -1.59 4.70
C ALA A 249 -12.18 -2.37 3.77
N HIS A 250 -12.55 -3.58 4.17
CA HIS A 250 -13.53 -4.38 3.44
C HIS A 250 -14.91 -3.73 3.41
N GLN A 251 -15.32 -3.02 4.48
CA GLN A 251 -16.57 -2.25 4.48
C GLN A 251 -16.52 -1.13 3.44
N VAL A 252 -15.46 -0.33 3.43
CA VAL A 252 -15.28 0.77 2.46
C VAL A 252 -15.25 0.25 1.02
N ILE A 253 -14.56 -0.85 0.77
CA ILE A 253 -14.52 -1.50 -0.56
C ILE A 253 -15.91 -1.99 -0.96
N PHE A 254 -16.63 -2.65 -0.03
CA PHE A 254 -17.98 -3.14 -0.31
C PHE A 254 -18.93 -1.98 -0.66
N ASP A 255 -18.92 -0.92 0.12
CA ASP A 255 -19.79 0.26 -0.11
C ASP A 255 -19.44 0.98 -1.42
N SER A 256 -18.18 0.88 -1.86
CA SER A 256 -17.70 1.47 -3.11
C SER A 256 -18.02 0.64 -4.36
N LEU A 257 -18.38 -0.63 -4.23
CA LEU A 257 -18.72 -1.46 -5.38
C LEU A 257 -20.19 -1.31 -5.78
N ILE A 258 -20.46 -1.23 -7.07
CA ILE A 258 -21.83 -1.39 -7.57
C ILE A 258 -22.33 -2.82 -7.34
N ARG A 259 -23.63 -3.03 -7.37
CA ARG A 259 -24.21 -4.38 -7.46
C ARG A 259 -23.69 -5.07 -8.72
N LEU A 260 -23.27 -6.32 -8.61
CA LEU A 260 -22.59 -7.11 -9.64
C LEU A 260 -21.21 -6.58 -10.04
N GLY A 261 -20.66 -5.63 -9.29
CA GLY A 261 -19.28 -5.20 -9.42
C GLY A 261 -18.28 -6.25 -8.90
N TYR A 262 -17.03 -6.09 -9.26
CA TYR A 262 -15.96 -7.06 -9.00
C TYR A 262 -14.95 -6.54 -8.00
N LEU A 263 -14.44 -7.42 -7.16
CA LEU A 263 -13.29 -7.19 -6.28
C LEU A 263 -12.19 -8.17 -6.67
N GLY A 264 -11.00 -7.64 -6.99
CA GLY A 264 -9.77 -8.42 -7.16
C GLY A 264 -8.81 -8.14 -6.01
N VAL A 265 -8.35 -9.18 -5.33
CA VAL A 265 -7.33 -9.12 -4.28
C VAL A 265 -6.17 -10.04 -4.64
N SER A 266 -5.05 -9.99 -3.91
CA SER A 266 -3.95 -10.91 -4.21
C SER A 266 -4.29 -12.35 -3.83
N SER A 267 -3.57 -13.32 -4.40
CA SER A 267 -3.75 -14.76 -4.11
C SER A 267 -3.59 -15.10 -2.62
N LYS A 268 -2.85 -14.28 -1.87
CA LYS A 268 -2.59 -14.42 -0.44
C LYS A 268 -3.69 -13.82 0.45
N GLU A 269 -4.58 -13.02 -0.13
CA GLU A 269 -5.70 -12.39 0.56
C GLU A 269 -6.99 -13.13 0.25
N ASN A 270 -7.98 -13.07 1.14
CA ASN A 270 -9.28 -13.69 0.93
C ASN A 270 -10.35 -12.97 1.75
N LEU A 271 -11.61 -13.21 1.40
CA LEU A 271 -12.77 -12.61 2.09
C LEU A 271 -13.27 -13.43 3.27
N ARG A 272 -12.58 -14.53 3.65
CA ARG A 272 -12.98 -15.33 4.79
C ARG A 272 -12.94 -14.48 6.06
N TYR A 273 -13.99 -14.61 6.87
CA TYR A 273 -14.15 -13.84 8.11
C TYR A 273 -14.32 -12.33 7.94
N THR A 274 -14.56 -11.84 6.70
CA THR A 274 -14.97 -10.45 6.48
C THR A 274 -16.48 -10.28 6.71
N PRO A 275 -16.95 -9.03 6.99
CA PRO A 275 -18.37 -8.79 7.26
C PRO A 275 -19.27 -9.14 6.06
N HIS A 276 -18.74 -9.06 4.86
CA HIS A 276 -19.51 -9.19 3.62
C HIS A 276 -19.25 -10.48 2.85
N GLN A 277 -18.55 -11.46 3.44
CA GLN A 277 -18.21 -12.72 2.77
C GLN A 277 -19.41 -13.34 2.03
N ARG A 278 -20.60 -13.38 2.68
CA ARG A 278 -21.82 -13.97 2.12
C ARG A 278 -22.49 -13.11 1.03
N ALA A 279 -22.04 -11.89 0.84
CA ALA A 279 -22.55 -10.97 -0.19
C ALA A 279 -21.73 -11.03 -1.47
N TYR A 280 -20.68 -11.84 -1.50
CA TYR A 280 -19.85 -12.07 -2.67
C TYR A 280 -19.97 -13.50 -3.18
N GLU A 281 -19.89 -13.65 -4.50
CA GLU A 281 -19.66 -14.89 -5.23
C GLU A 281 -18.19 -14.95 -5.65
N GLU A 282 -17.50 -16.03 -5.37
CA GLU A 282 -16.13 -16.26 -5.84
C GLU A 282 -16.18 -16.69 -7.31
N ILE A 283 -15.60 -15.84 -8.18
CA ILE A 283 -15.59 -16.06 -9.65
C ILE A 283 -14.35 -16.84 -10.07
N GLU A 284 -13.21 -16.57 -9.40
CA GLU A 284 -11.96 -17.25 -9.62
C GLU A 284 -11.25 -17.44 -8.28
N ALA A 285 -11.14 -18.71 -7.88
CA ALA A 285 -10.65 -19.05 -6.55
C ALA A 285 -9.13 -18.91 -6.42
N THR A 286 -8.39 -19.19 -7.48
CA THR A 286 -6.92 -19.11 -7.47
C THR A 286 -6.46 -17.65 -7.41
N GLU A 287 -7.04 -16.81 -8.28
CA GLU A 287 -6.65 -15.41 -8.45
C GLU A 287 -7.55 -14.44 -7.69
N ARG A 288 -8.40 -14.98 -6.81
CA ARG A 288 -9.20 -14.20 -5.85
C ARG A 288 -10.02 -13.06 -6.46
N PHE A 289 -10.79 -13.37 -7.51
CA PHE A 289 -11.83 -12.48 -8.00
C PHE A 289 -13.18 -12.84 -7.40
N TYR A 290 -13.87 -11.82 -6.90
CA TYR A 290 -15.18 -11.92 -6.27
C TYR A 290 -16.16 -10.98 -6.95
N ARG A 291 -17.43 -11.38 -7.07
CA ARG A 291 -18.52 -10.55 -7.59
C ARG A 291 -19.48 -10.20 -6.47
N ARG A 292 -19.78 -8.92 -6.27
CA ARG A 292 -20.80 -8.46 -5.33
C ARG A 292 -22.20 -8.86 -5.82
N LEU A 293 -22.96 -9.57 -4.99
CA LEU A 293 -24.32 -10.03 -5.33
C LEU A 293 -25.40 -9.04 -4.90
N ARG A 294 -25.24 -8.39 -3.77
CA ARG A 294 -26.21 -7.50 -3.14
C ARG A 294 -25.56 -6.38 -2.35
#